data_fbcf75aa81127fe7dacec8ba03d407f3
#
_entry.id   fbcf75aa81127fe7dacec8ba03d407f3
#
_cell.length_a   1.000
_cell.length_b   1.000
_cell.length_c   1.000
_cell.angle_alpha   90.00
_cell.angle_beta   90.00
_cell.angle_gamma   90.00
#
_symmetry.space_group_name_H-M   'P 1'
#
loop_
_entity.id
_entity.type
_entity.pdbx_description
1 polymer ?
#
loop_
_entity_poly.entity_id
_entity_poly.type
_entity_poly.pdbx_seq_one_letter_code
_entity_poly.pdbx_strand_id
1 'polypeptide(L)'
;MSDFHLVPLSELQSHKSEKWRAFPQDVLPLPVAEMDFPVAEPIRRTLMEMVDKSDLGYLGAIPEMGEAFAGFASRRFGWRPDPSQIRIAADVGVGIVETLRVITHYGDKILLNSPVYPNFWTWANETHLEIVDVPLTRADEEINGSLWHLDWAGIEAAYKSGIKVHLICNPHNPLGRVYTREELERLVELAYANNVIIISDEIHSPLTYSEQKFTPFLTLGDKAREVGITVTAASKGWNIAGLKCAIIVTENEQMHQRLDAIAPATHYRASLLGAFATVAAFQEGEPWLNELMTQL
;
A
#
# COMPACT_ATOMS: atom_id res chain seq x y z
N MET A 1 -30.44 6.31 4.69
CA MET A 1 -29.71 7.55 5.06
C MET A 1 -28.25 7.13 5.11
N SER A 2 -27.34 7.88 4.50
CA SER A 2 -25.91 7.49 4.55
C SER A 2 -25.44 7.62 5.99
N ASP A 3 -24.81 6.57 6.53
CA ASP A 3 -24.18 6.58 7.86
C ASP A 3 -22.95 7.48 7.92
N PHE A 4 -22.68 8.21 6.84
CA PHE A 4 -21.53 9.10 6.70
C PHE A 4 -21.83 10.45 7.36
N HIS A 5 -21.30 10.66 8.55
CA HIS A 5 -21.46 11.89 9.31
C HIS A 5 -20.14 12.28 10.00
N LEU A 6 -20.00 13.56 10.30
CA LEU A 6 -18.86 14.04 11.08
C LEU A 6 -19.02 13.63 12.54
N VAL A 7 -17.99 12.99 13.09
CA VAL A 7 -17.93 12.67 14.52
C VAL A 7 -17.68 13.98 15.31
N PRO A 8 -18.43 14.26 16.39
CA PRO A 8 -18.22 15.45 17.20
C PRO A 8 -16.80 15.49 17.79
N LEU A 9 -16.18 16.68 17.84
CA LEU A 9 -14.81 16.84 18.37
C LEU A 9 -14.65 16.28 19.79
N SER A 10 -15.65 16.45 20.65
CA SER A 10 -15.63 15.91 22.02
C SER A 10 -15.57 14.39 22.07
N GLU A 11 -16.12 13.71 21.08
CA GLU A 11 -16.05 12.26 20.94
C GLU A 11 -14.67 11.85 20.40
N LEU A 12 -14.19 12.52 19.34
CA LEU A 12 -12.87 12.31 18.77
C LEU A 12 -11.75 12.46 19.79
N GLN A 13 -11.84 13.46 20.68
CA GLN A 13 -10.89 13.68 21.78
C GLN A 13 -10.86 12.54 22.81
N SER A 14 -11.88 11.67 22.82
CA SER A 14 -11.91 10.45 23.65
C SER A 14 -11.21 9.25 23.00
N HIS A 15 -10.86 9.32 21.71
CA HIS A 15 -10.21 8.26 20.97
C HIS A 15 -8.83 7.93 21.54
N LYS A 16 -8.39 6.70 21.34
CA LYS A 16 -7.14 6.16 21.89
C LYS A 16 -6.04 5.96 20.85
N SER A 17 -6.31 6.35 19.59
CA SER A 17 -5.34 6.25 18.51
C SER A 17 -4.18 7.24 18.69
N GLU A 18 -3.10 7.01 17.96
CA GLU A 18 -1.92 7.88 17.94
C GLU A 18 -2.27 9.34 17.67
N LYS A 19 -3.12 9.57 16.67
CA LYS A 19 -3.59 10.91 16.29
C LYS A 19 -4.13 11.70 17.50
N TRP A 20 -4.98 11.07 18.30
CA TRP A 20 -5.71 11.76 19.39
C TRP A 20 -4.99 11.72 20.75
N ARG A 21 -3.87 11.00 20.87
CA ARG A 21 -3.09 10.90 22.13
C ARG A 21 -1.71 11.52 22.07
N ALA A 22 -1.19 11.82 20.87
CA ALA A 22 0.15 12.35 20.69
C ALA A 22 0.29 13.84 21.11
N PHE A 23 -0.83 14.57 21.17
CA PHE A 23 -0.84 16.01 21.44
C PHE A 23 -1.75 16.37 22.61
N PRO A 24 -1.53 17.56 23.26
CA PRO A 24 -2.45 18.12 24.26
C PRO A 24 -3.86 18.32 23.68
N GLN A 25 -4.89 18.31 24.55
CA GLN A 25 -6.30 18.38 24.13
C GLN A 25 -6.72 19.70 23.47
N ASP A 26 -5.96 20.77 23.66
CA ASP A 26 -6.17 22.09 23.04
C ASP A 26 -5.53 22.22 21.65
N VAL A 27 -4.84 21.15 21.18
CA VAL A 27 -4.24 21.06 19.85
C VAL A 27 -5.12 20.20 18.94
N LEU A 28 -5.52 20.74 17.78
CA LEU A 28 -6.17 19.95 16.73
C LEU A 28 -5.12 19.11 16.00
N PRO A 29 -5.13 17.76 16.14
CA PRO A 29 -4.06 16.92 15.63
C PRO A 29 -4.26 16.57 14.16
N LEU A 30 -3.21 16.75 13.35
CA LEU A 30 -3.14 16.33 11.94
C LEU A 30 -1.81 15.58 11.62
N PRO A 31 -1.29 14.71 12.51
CA PRO A 31 0.08 14.17 12.34
C PRO A 31 0.17 12.95 11.44
N VAL A 32 -0.89 12.17 11.32
CA VAL A 32 -0.91 10.88 10.61
C VAL A 32 -2.13 10.80 9.68
N ALA A 33 -2.04 9.94 8.66
CA ALA A 33 -3.14 9.70 7.74
C ALA A 33 -4.24 8.82 8.42
N GLU A 34 -4.93 9.41 9.38
CA GLU A 34 -6.07 8.85 10.12
C GLU A 34 -7.24 9.81 9.98
N MET A 35 -8.39 9.29 9.58
CA MET A 35 -9.61 10.06 9.32
C MET A 35 -10.52 10.09 10.56
N ASP A 36 -11.43 11.05 10.58
CA ASP A 36 -12.38 11.28 11.69
C ASP A 36 -13.82 10.90 11.29
N PHE A 37 -13.97 9.96 10.38
CA PHE A 37 -15.25 9.44 9.95
C PHE A 37 -15.55 8.09 10.64
N PRO A 38 -16.84 7.75 10.85
CA PRO A 38 -17.21 6.45 11.38
C PRO A 38 -16.71 5.30 10.50
N VAL A 39 -16.42 4.16 11.12
CA VAL A 39 -16.03 2.96 10.38
C VAL A 39 -17.16 2.50 9.45
N ALA A 40 -16.81 2.00 8.28
CA ALA A 40 -17.77 1.45 7.31
C ALA A 40 -18.62 0.34 7.93
N GLU A 41 -19.94 0.36 7.71
CA GLU A 41 -20.88 -0.58 8.34
C GLU A 41 -20.55 -2.08 8.09
N PRO A 42 -20.12 -2.51 6.90
CA PRO A 42 -19.72 -3.91 6.70
C PRO A 42 -18.55 -4.31 7.61
N ILE A 43 -17.59 -3.41 7.81
CA ILE A 43 -16.44 -3.64 8.70
C ILE A 43 -16.92 -3.73 10.16
N ARG A 44 -17.72 -2.75 10.58
CA ARG A 44 -18.28 -2.71 11.94
C ARG A 44 -19.05 -3.98 12.26
N ARG A 45 -19.96 -4.41 11.36
CA ARG A 45 -20.76 -5.61 11.50
C ARG A 45 -19.88 -6.86 11.65
N THR A 46 -18.89 -7.05 10.78
CA THR A 46 -17.95 -8.17 10.83
C THR A 46 -17.21 -8.22 12.16
N LEU A 47 -16.66 -7.09 12.61
CA LEU A 47 -15.92 -7.02 13.87
C LEU A 47 -16.81 -7.33 15.08
N MET A 48 -18.02 -6.77 15.13
CA MET A 48 -18.96 -7.00 16.22
C MET A 48 -19.39 -8.48 16.27
N GLU A 49 -19.69 -9.08 15.12
CA GLU A 49 -20.06 -10.50 15.05
C GLU A 49 -18.94 -11.42 15.58
N MET A 50 -17.69 -11.16 15.22
CA MET A 50 -16.54 -11.93 15.69
C MET A 50 -16.34 -11.77 17.21
N VAL A 51 -16.48 -10.55 17.73
CA VAL A 51 -16.36 -10.26 19.17
C VAL A 51 -17.51 -10.95 19.95
N ASP A 52 -18.74 -10.83 19.47
CA ASP A 52 -19.92 -11.41 20.11
C ASP A 52 -19.84 -12.95 20.17
N LYS A 53 -19.22 -13.57 19.14
CA LYS A 53 -18.96 -15.02 19.12
C LYS A 53 -17.68 -15.44 19.87
N SER A 54 -16.93 -14.49 20.41
CA SER A 54 -15.61 -14.74 21.02
C SER A 54 -14.62 -15.42 20.05
N ASP A 55 -14.73 -15.13 18.73
CA ASP A 55 -13.84 -15.63 17.69
C ASP A 55 -12.61 -14.73 17.57
N LEU A 56 -11.68 -14.90 18.51
CA LEU A 56 -10.49 -14.05 18.70
C LEU A 56 -9.21 -14.90 18.72
N GLY A 57 -9.19 -16.01 17.98
CA GLY A 57 -8.06 -16.93 17.91
C GLY A 57 -6.95 -16.47 16.96
N TYR A 58 -6.12 -17.42 16.56
CA TYR A 58 -5.04 -17.16 15.60
C TYR A 58 -5.58 -17.08 14.17
N LEU A 59 -4.95 -16.23 13.36
CA LEU A 59 -5.21 -16.19 11.93
C LEU A 59 -4.74 -17.50 11.27
N GLY A 60 -5.68 -18.26 10.72
CA GLY A 60 -5.41 -19.45 9.92
C GLY A 60 -5.30 -19.11 8.42
N ALA A 61 -5.49 -20.12 7.57
CA ALA A 61 -5.65 -19.91 6.14
C ALA A 61 -6.93 -19.09 5.87
N ILE A 62 -6.84 -18.09 5.02
CA ILE A 62 -7.96 -17.19 4.68
C ILE A 62 -8.00 -16.98 3.15
N PRO A 63 -8.50 -17.97 2.39
CA PRO A 63 -8.61 -17.86 0.93
C PRO A 63 -9.54 -16.71 0.50
N GLU A 64 -10.48 -16.32 1.36
CA GLU A 64 -11.40 -15.20 1.14
C GLU A 64 -10.66 -13.87 0.88
N MET A 65 -9.46 -13.69 1.44
CA MET A 65 -8.68 -12.47 1.25
C MET A 65 -8.30 -12.27 -0.22
N GLY A 66 -7.78 -13.31 -0.85
CA GLY A 66 -7.38 -13.27 -2.26
C GLY A 66 -8.57 -12.95 -3.17
N GLU A 67 -9.69 -13.63 -2.98
CA GLU A 67 -10.92 -13.41 -3.75
C GLU A 67 -11.51 -12.00 -3.51
N ALA A 68 -11.50 -11.54 -2.25
CA ALA A 68 -12.01 -10.21 -1.90
C ALA A 68 -11.18 -9.10 -2.59
N PHE A 69 -9.85 -9.18 -2.51
CA PHE A 69 -8.99 -8.22 -3.18
C PHE A 69 -9.11 -8.29 -4.71
N ALA A 70 -9.07 -9.49 -5.29
CA ALA A 70 -9.22 -9.66 -6.74
C ALA A 70 -10.55 -9.10 -7.24
N GLY A 71 -11.64 -9.29 -6.48
CA GLY A 71 -12.95 -8.71 -6.77
C GLY A 71 -12.93 -7.18 -6.69
N PHE A 72 -12.38 -6.61 -5.64
CA PHE A 72 -12.24 -5.17 -5.46
C PHE A 72 -11.37 -4.53 -6.57
N ALA A 73 -10.19 -5.08 -6.82
CA ALA A 73 -9.28 -4.58 -7.86
C ALA A 73 -9.91 -4.65 -9.27
N SER A 74 -10.71 -5.70 -9.53
CA SER A 74 -11.46 -5.83 -10.78
C SER A 74 -12.49 -4.71 -10.95
N ARG A 75 -13.27 -4.41 -9.90
CA ARG A 75 -14.30 -3.34 -9.96
C ARG A 75 -13.69 -1.95 -10.00
N ARG A 76 -12.65 -1.70 -9.17
CA ARG A 76 -12.08 -0.37 -8.98
C ARG A 76 -11.07 0.03 -10.05
N PHE A 77 -10.23 -0.93 -10.48
CA PHE A 77 -9.06 -0.69 -11.33
C PHE A 77 -9.10 -1.46 -12.67
N GLY A 78 -10.09 -2.33 -12.89
CA GLY A 78 -10.16 -3.19 -14.07
C GLY A 78 -9.07 -4.28 -14.08
N TRP A 79 -8.54 -4.63 -12.92
CA TRP A 79 -7.47 -5.61 -12.73
C TRP A 79 -7.94 -6.75 -11.81
N ARG A 80 -7.82 -7.99 -12.27
CA ARG A 80 -8.13 -9.18 -11.46
C ARG A 80 -6.87 -10.02 -11.28
N PRO A 81 -6.09 -9.81 -10.20
CA PRO A 81 -4.96 -10.67 -9.88
C PRO A 81 -5.42 -12.10 -9.55
N ASP A 82 -4.49 -13.05 -9.66
CA ASP A 82 -4.70 -14.41 -9.20
C ASP A 82 -4.80 -14.44 -7.66
N PRO A 83 -5.97 -14.83 -7.09
CA PRO A 83 -6.14 -14.88 -5.65
C PRO A 83 -5.12 -15.77 -4.92
N SER A 84 -4.60 -16.81 -5.58
CA SER A 84 -3.62 -17.74 -5.01
C SER A 84 -2.22 -17.14 -4.87
N GLN A 85 -1.91 -16.07 -5.60
CA GLN A 85 -0.63 -15.36 -5.55
C GLN A 85 -0.62 -14.17 -4.57
N ILE A 86 -1.60 -14.10 -3.67
CA ILE A 86 -1.72 -13.07 -2.65
C ILE A 86 -1.29 -13.61 -1.29
N ARG A 87 -0.35 -12.90 -0.64
CA ARG A 87 0.15 -13.22 0.70
C ARG A 87 -0.29 -12.14 1.69
N ILE A 88 -0.46 -12.53 2.95
CA ILE A 88 -0.85 -11.62 4.04
C ILE A 88 0.38 -11.21 4.85
N ALA A 89 0.41 -9.94 5.25
CA ALA A 89 1.35 -9.37 6.20
C ALA A 89 0.59 -8.50 7.23
N ALA A 90 1.24 -8.19 8.35
CA ALA A 90 0.62 -7.39 9.41
C ALA A 90 0.32 -5.93 8.97
N ASP A 91 1.18 -5.33 8.18
CA ASP A 91 0.97 -4.04 7.54
C ASP A 91 1.89 -3.91 6.31
N VAL A 92 1.74 -2.83 5.54
CA VAL A 92 2.53 -2.61 4.32
C VAL A 92 4.02 -2.52 4.62
N GLY A 93 4.41 -1.88 5.74
CA GLY A 93 5.82 -1.79 6.13
C GLY A 93 6.43 -3.16 6.42
N VAL A 94 5.71 -4.01 7.17
CA VAL A 94 6.13 -5.40 7.40
C VAL A 94 6.18 -6.18 6.08
N GLY A 95 5.18 -6.00 5.21
CA GLY A 95 5.16 -6.64 3.89
C GLY A 95 6.38 -6.27 3.03
N ILE A 96 6.75 -4.99 3.00
CA ILE A 96 7.92 -4.50 2.28
C ILE A 96 9.22 -5.02 2.90
N VAL A 97 9.39 -4.90 4.22
CA VAL A 97 10.60 -5.36 4.92
C VAL A 97 10.83 -6.86 4.74
N GLU A 98 9.81 -7.69 4.93
CA GLU A 98 9.93 -9.14 4.74
C GLU A 98 10.16 -9.52 3.27
N THR A 99 9.60 -8.76 2.34
CA THR A 99 9.90 -8.92 0.90
C THR A 99 11.37 -8.58 0.63
N LEU A 100 11.86 -7.41 1.10
CA LEU A 100 13.25 -7.02 0.94
C LEU A 100 14.22 -8.08 1.49
N ARG A 101 13.95 -8.64 2.67
CA ARG A 101 14.79 -9.69 3.31
C ARG A 101 14.98 -10.93 2.45
N VAL A 102 14.02 -11.28 1.59
CA VAL A 102 14.08 -12.50 0.78
C VAL A 102 14.55 -12.26 -0.66
N ILE A 103 14.45 -11.02 -1.16
CA ILE A 103 14.86 -10.71 -2.52
C ILE A 103 16.22 -9.99 -2.62
N THR A 104 16.79 -9.55 -1.49
CA THR A 104 18.08 -8.84 -1.43
C THR A 104 19.03 -9.50 -0.44
N HIS A 105 20.29 -9.04 -0.46
CA HIS A 105 21.34 -9.41 0.47
C HIS A 105 21.88 -8.18 1.19
N TYR A 106 22.56 -8.38 2.29
CA TYR A 106 23.25 -7.31 3.03
C TYR A 106 24.14 -6.48 2.11
N GLY A 107 23.95 -5.16 2.12
CA GLY A 107 24.72 -4.22 1.32
C GLY A 107 24.27 -4.08 -0.15
N ASP A 108 23.23 -4.80 -0.58
CA ASP A 108 22.62 -4.54 -1.88
C ASP A 108 22.02 -3.12 -1.92
N LYS A 109 21.93 -2.55 -3.12
CA LYS A 109 21.46 -1.19 -3.33
C LYS A 109 19.97 -1.13 -3.58
N ILE A 110 19.29 -0.21 -2.88
CA ILE A 110 17.88 0.14 -3.09
C ILE A 110 17.75 1.58 -3.58
N LEU A 111 16.93 1.82 -4.60
CA LEU A 111 16.63 3.15 -5.09
C LEU A 111 15.34 3.67 -4.45
N LEU A 112 15.38 4.91 -3.99
CA LEU A 112 14.23 5.69 -3.52
C LEU A 112 14.13 7.00 -4.32
N ASN A 113 12.93 7.60 -4.39
CA ASN A 113 12.70 8.90 -5.04
C ASN A 113 12.17 9.90 -4.01
N SER A 114 13.07 10.68 -3.40
CA SER A 114 12.66 11.74 -2.47
C SER A 114 12.00 12.95 -3.18
N PRO A 115 11.12 13.72 -2.48
CA PRO A 115 10.58 13.44 -1.17
C PRO A 115 9.59 12.27 -1.22
N VAL A 116 9.74 11.29 -0.33
CA VAL A 116 8.85 10.13 -0.21
C VAL A 116 8.61 9.81 1.27
N TYR A 117 7.66 8.95 1.56
CA TYR A 117 7.31 8.55 2.93
C TYR A 117 8.55 8.17 3.76
N PRO A 118 8.78 8.81 4.95
CA PRO A 118 10.03 8.66 5.68
C PRO A 118 10.40 7.23 6.04
N ASN A 119 9.41 6.35 6.24
CA ASN A 119 9.69 4.97 6.60
C ASN A 119 10.37 4.17 5.48
N PHE A 120 10.40 4.64 4.24
CA PHE A 120 11.16 4.00 3.17
C PHE A 120 12.66 3.92 3.52
N TRP A 121 13.21 5.00 4.12
CA TRP A 121 14.58 4.99 4.67
C TRP A 121 14.71 4.04 5.85
N THR A 122 13.73 4.05 6.76
CA THR A 122 13.73 3.16 7.93
C THR A 122 13.74 1.70 7.50
N TRP A 123 12.89 1.30 6.54
CA TRP A 123 12.82 -0.07 6.04
C TRP A 123 14.09 -0.51 5.32
N ALA A 124 14.69 0.38 4.50
CA ALA A 124 15.96 0.12 3.84
C ALA A 124 17.10 -0.07 4.86
N ASN A 125 17.16 0.78 5.90
CA ASN A 125 18.14 0.65 6.97
C ASN A 125 17.94 -0.63 7.81
N GLU A 126 16.68 -0.99 8.13
CA GLU A 126 16.35 -2.22 8.87
C GLU A 126 16.77 -3.48 8.11
N THR A 127 16.75 -3.42 6.79
CA THR A 127 17.18 -4.52 5.92
C THR A 127 18.64 -4.41 5.48
N HIS A 128 19.39 -3.44 6.03
CA HIS A 128 20.81 -3.22 5.78
C HIS A 128 21.17 -2.98 4.31
N LEU A 129 20.29 -2.28 3.59
CA LEU A 129 20.51 -1.92 2.19
C LEU A 129 21.22 -0.57 2.06
N GLU A 130 22.04 -0.43 1.03
CA GLU A 130 22.64 0.85 0.64
C GLU A 130 21.59 1.67 -0.12
N ILE A 131 21.24 2.84 0.43
CA ILE A 131 20.23 3.70 -0.17
C ILE A 131 20.86 4.57 -1.24
N VAL A 132 20.30 4.50 -2.45
CA VAL A 132 20.58 5.41 -3.55
C VAL A 132 19.32 6.28 -3.74
N ASP A 133 19.40 7.54 -3.36
CA ASP A 133 18.32 8.50 -3.57
C ASP A 133 18.46 9.18 -4.92
N VAL A 134 17.43 9.06 -5.76
CA VAL A 134 17.27 9.82 -7.00
C VAL A 134 16.06 10.73 -6.83
N PRO A 135 16.26 11.96 -6.35
CA PRO A 135 15.15 12.86 -6.04
C PRO A 135 14.24 13.13 -7.24
N LEU A 136 12.96 13.27 -6.97
CA LEU A 136 12.04 13.83 -7.96
C LEU A 136 12.45 15.26 -8.30
N THR A 137 12.34 15.63 -9.56
CA THR A 137 12.58 17.00 -10.03
C THR A 137 11.28 17.80 -9.99
N ARG A 138 11.38 19.07 -9.58
CA ARG A 138 10.24 19.98 -9.60
C ARG A 138 10.32 20.89 -10.83
N ALA A 139 9.26 20.87 -11.63
CA ALA A 139 9.09 21.79 -12.76
C ALA A 139 8.43 23.10 -12.30
N ASP A 140 8.56 24.15 -13.10
CA ASP A 140 7.91 25.43 -12.86
C ASP A 140 6.43 25.42 -13.26
N GLU A 141 6.06 24.56 -14.21
CA GLU A 141 4.70 24.37 -14.70
C GLU A 141 4.28 22.90 -14.58
N GLU A 142 2.98 22.68 -14.42
CA GLU A 142 2.43 21.33 -14.36
C GLU A 142 2.58 20.60 -15.70
N ILE A 143 3.10 19.38 -15.62
CA ILE A 143 3.16 18.44 -16.75
C ILE A 143 2.40 17.18 -16.31
N ASN A 144 1.41 16.77 -17.08
CA ASN A 144 0.54 15.64 -16.74
C ASN A 144 -0.11 15.75 -15.34
N GLY A 145 -0.52 16.97 -14.95
CA GLY A 145 -1.18 17.23 -13.67
C GLY A 145 -0.26 17.18 -12.45
N SER A 146 1.06 17.29 -12.64
CA SER A 146 2.02 17.34 -11.53
C SER A 146 3.16 18.33 -11.79
N LEU A 147 3.61 18.98 -10.71
CA LEU A 147 4.86 19.75 -10.71
C LEU A 147 6.09 18.87 -10.47
N TRP A 148 5.93 17.64 -10.02
CA TRP A 148 7.00 16.73 -9.65
C TRP A 148 7.15 15.59 -10.65
N HIS A 149 8.38 15.29 -11.07
CA HIS A 149 8.68 14.34 -12.13
C HIS A 149 9.83 13.42 -11.76
N LEU A 150 9.83 12.21 -12.32
CA LEU A 150 10.95 11.28 -12.21
C LEU A 150 12.17 11.82 -12.95
N ASP A 151 13.33 11.82 -12.31
CA ASP A 151 14.61 12.06 -12.98
C ASP A 151 15.03 10.79 -13.74
N TRP A 152 14.64 10.72 -14.99
CA TRP A 152 14.90 9.56 -15.83
C TRP A 152 16.39 9.28 -16.04
N ALA A 153 17.21 10.33 -16.16
CA ALA A 153 18.65 10.18 -16.33
C ALA A 153 19.31 9.64 -15.05
N GLY A 154 18.88 10.16 -13.91
CA GLY A 154 19.32 9.69 -12.60
C GLY A 154 18.91 8.24 -12.34
N ILE A 155 17.66 7.86 -12.64
CA ILE A 155 17.17 6.48 -12.49
C ILE A 155 17.94 5.51 -13.38
N GLU A 156 18.15 5.85 -14.66
CA GLU A 156 18.91 5.01 -15.58
C GLU A 156 20.37 4.84 -15.15
N ALA A 157 21.01 5.91 -14.70
CA ALA A 157 22.37 5.85 -14.16
C ALA A 157 22.45 4.99 -12.89
N ALA A 158 21.47 5.14 -11.98
CA ALA A 158 21.38 4.34 -10.78
C ALA A 158 21.19 2.84 -11.10
N TYR A 159 20.28 2.49 -12.01
CA TYR A 159 20.07 1.09 -12.41
C TYR A 159 21.33 0.46 -12.97
N LYS A 160 22.07 1.18 -13.84
CA LYS A 160 23.37 0.75 -14.38
C LYS A 160 24.46 0.59 -13.30
N SER A 161 24.30 1.25 -12.14
CA SER A 161 25.23 1.12 -11.01
C SER A 161 25.02 -0.10 -10.13
N GLY A 162 24.03 -0.96 -10.46
CA GLY A 162 23.75 -2.22 -9.77
C GLY A 162 22.69 -2.15 -8.70
N ILE A 163 21.67 -1.29 -8.85
CA ILE A 163 20.46 -1.32 -8.01
C ILE A 163 19.82 -2.71 -8.09
N LYS A 164 19.40 -3.23 -6.95
CA LYS A 164 18.64 -4.50 -6.86
C LYS A 164 17.16 -4.28 -6.77
N VAL A 165 16.74 -3.26 -6.02
CA VAL A 165 15.33 -2.95 -5.80
C VAL A 165 15.10 -1.45 -5.99
N HIS A 166 14.02 -1.09 -6.65
CA HIS A 166 13.46 0.25 -6.65
C HIS A 166 12.12 0.21 -5.90
N LEU A 167 12.05 0.86 -4.76
CA LEU A 167 10.83 0.97 -3.96
C LEU A 167 10.11 2.26 -4.34
N ILE A 168 8.97 2.12 -5.02
CA ILE A 168 8.12 3.24 -5.43
C ILE A 168 6.87 3.35 -4.58
N CYS A 169 6.32 4.57 -4.47
CA CYS A 169 5.04 4.86 -3.84
C CYS A 169 4.08 5.39 -4.90
N ASN A 170 2.97 4.70 -5.17
CA ASN A 170 2.00 5.11 -6.18
C ASN A 170 0.55 4.80 -5.74
N PRO A 171 -0.26 5.79 -5.44
CA PRO A 171 -0.03 7.25 -5.43
C PRO A 171 1.08 7.68 -4.47
N HIS A 172 1.84 8.72 -4.85
CA HIS A 172 3.08 9.10 -4.19
C HIS A 172 2.85 9.99 -2.95
N ASN A 173 3.22 9.48 -1.79
CA ASN A 173 3.21 10.21 -0.52
C ASN A 173 4.60 10.87 -0.27
N PRO A 174 4.71 12.20 -0.01
CA PRO A 174 3.65 13.12 0.39
C PRO A 174 3.05 13.96 -0.74
N LEU A 175 3.41 13.76 -1.99
CA LEU A 175 3.11 14.70 -3.07
C LEU A 175 1.68 14.57 -3.63
N GLY A 176 0.93 13.50 -3.28
CA GLY A 176 -0.39 13.21 -3.82
C GLY A 176 -0.40 12.87 -5.32
N ARG A 177 0.79 12.60 -5.90
CA ARG A 177 0.95 12.34 -7.32
C ARG A 177 0.58 10.92 -7.67
N VAL A 178 -0.19 10.74 -8.76
CA VAL A 178 -0.41 9.46 -9.42
C VAL A 178 0.49 9.39 -10.65
N TYR A 179 1.34 8.37 -10.77
CA TYR A 179 2.16 8.18 -11.95
C TYR A 179 1.32 7.80 -13.16
N THR A 180 1.64 8.36 -14.34
CA THR A 180 0.97 8.00 -15.58
C THR A 180 1.33 6.57 -16.01
N ARG A 181 0.50 5.96 -16.85
CA ARG A 181 0.79 4.64 -17.41
C ARG A 181 2.12 4.64 -18.16
N GLU A 182 2.39 5.67 -18.94
CA GLU A 182 3.60 5.82 -19.75
C GLU A 182 4.86 5.92 -18.87
N GLU A 183 4.78 6.62 -17.74
CA GLU A 183 5.87 6.69 -16.78
C GLU A 183 6.15 5.32 -16.14
N LEU A 184 5.10 4.61 -15.74
CA LEU A 184 5.24 3.28 -15.17
C LEU A 184 5.75 2.27 -16.21
N GLU A 185 5.26 2.31 -17.46
CA GLU A 185 5.77 1.47 -18.56
C GLU A 185 7.26 1.72 -18.81
N ARG A 186 7.70 3.00 -18.78
CA ARG A 186 9.12 3.33 -18.89
C ARG A 186 9.95 2.79 -17.73
N LEU A 187 9.44 2.86 -16.50
CA LEU A 187 10.07 2.23 -15.33
C LEU A 187 10.22 0.72 -15.52
N VAL A 188 9.17 0.06 -16.00
CA VAL A 188 9.17 -1.38 -16.27
C VAL A 188 10.25 -1.74 -17.29
N GLU A 189 10.34 -1.02 -18.42
CA GLU A 189 11.35 -1.28 -19.47
C GLU A 189 12.77 -1.12 -18.92
N LEU A 190 13.03 -0.05 -18.16
CA LEU A 190 14.33 0.18 -17.54
C LEU A 190 14.67 -0.88 -16.49
N ALA A 191 13.70 -1.24 -15.64
CA ALA A 191 13.88 -2.23 -14.59
C ALA A 191 14.16 -3.62 -15.19
N TYR A 192 13.37 -4.02 -16.17
CA TYR A 192 13.55 -5.29 -16.87
C TYR A 192 14.93 -5.38 -17.55
N ALA A 193 15.34 -4.34 -18.27
CA ALA A 193 16.63 -4.29 -18.96
C ALA A 193 17.85 -4.36 -18.01
N ASN A 194 17.69 -3.98 -16.74
CA ASN A 194 18.76 -3.92 -15.74
C ASN A 194 18.60 -4.97 -14.60
N ASN A 195 17.62 -5.86 -14.68
CA ASN A 195 17.29 -6.87 -13.65
C ASN A 195 17.03 -6.24 -12.28
N VAL A 196 16.33 -5.09 -12.26
CA VAL A 196 15.90 -4.40 -11.03
C VAL A 196 14.49 -4.87 -10.67
N ILE A 197 14.25 -5.22 -9.42
CA ILE A 197 12.91 -5.52 -8.92
C ILE A 197 12.25 -4.22 -8.49
N ILE A 198 10.99 -4.02 -8.90
CA ILE A 198 10.18 -2.89 -8.41
C ILE A 198 9.22 -3.38 -7.36
N ILE A 199 9.29 -2.81 -6.16
CA ILE A 199 8.24 -2.93 -5.14
C ILE A 199 7.37 -1.69 -5.24
N SER A 200 6.10 -1.87 -5.62
CA SER A 200 5.12 -0.78 -5.71
C SER A 200 4.26 -0.76 -4.44
N ASP A 201 4.47 0.25 -3.60
CA ASP A 201 3.56 0.56 -2.48
C ASP A 201 2.34 1.28 -3.03
N GLU A 202 1.22 0.55 -3.09
CA GLU A 202 -0.06 1.00 -3.65
C GLU A 202 -1.13 1.25 -2.57
N ILE A 203 -0.72 1.47 -1.31
CA ILE A 203 -1.64 1.62 -0.17
C ILE A 203 -2.63 2.78 -0.33
N HIS A 204 -2.26 3.81 -1.09
CA HIS A 204 -3.11 4.98 -1.33
C HIS A 204 -4.00 4.86 -2.58
N SER A 205 -3.90 3.78 -3.35
CA SER A 205 -4.66 3.60 -4.60
C SER A 205 -6.18 3.73 -4.45
N PRO A 206 -6.83 3.30 -3.34
CA PRO A 206 -8.27 3.49 -3.18
C PRO A 206 -8.70 4.95 -3.07
N LEU A 207 -7.79 5.85 -2.67
CA LEU A 207 -8.02 7.28 -2.44
C LEU A 207 -7.66 8.15 -3.65
N THR A 208 -7.54 7.57 -4.84
CA THR A 208 -7.30 8.32 -6.07
C THR A 208 -8.58 9.07 -6.48
N TYR A 209 -8.45 10.39 -6.69
CA TYR A 209 -9.55 11.24 -7.16
C TYR A 209 -10.02 10.83 -8.56
N SER A 210 -11.29 11.10 -8.89
CA SER A 210 -11.94 10.68 -10.15
C SER A 210 -11.27 11.25 -11.40
N GLU A 211 -10.62 12.41 -11.29
CA GLU A 211 -9.90 13.09 -12.39
C GLU A 211 -8.57 12.41 -12.73
N GLN A 212 -8.09 11.53 -11.84
CA GLN A 212 -6.84 10.81 -12.01
C GLN A 212 -7.09 9.33 -12.24
N LYS A 213 -6.34 8.74 -13.16
CA LYS A 213 -6.42 7.30 -13.42
C LYS A 213 -5.26 6.57 -12.76
N PHE A 214 -5.53 5.88 -11.66
CA PHE A 214 -4.56 4.97 -11.09
C PHE A 214 -4.37 3.73 -11.99
N THR A 215 -3.11 3.34 -12.21
CA THR A 215 -2.74 2.12 -12.94
C THR A 215 -1.99 1.20 -11.98
N PRO A 216 -2.56 0.03 -11.63
CA PRO A 216 -1.85 -0.97 -10.84
C PRO A 216 -0.59 -1.44 -11.57
N PHE A 217 0.55 -1.51 -10.87
CA PHE A 217 1.84 -1.80 -11.49
C PHE A 217 1.86 -3.12 -12.26
N LEU A 218 1.27 -4.17 -11.70
CA LEU A 218 1.25 -5.50 -12.31
C LEU A 218 0.38 -5.63 -13.57
N THR A 219 -0.39 -4.58 -13.93
CA THR A 219 -1.19 -4.54 -15.18
C THR A 219 -0.40 -4.09 -16.41
N LEU A 220 0.87 -3.72 -16.25
CA LEU A 220 1.69 -3.14 -17.33
C LEU A 220 2.33 -4.20 -18.25
N GLY A 221 1.86 -5.44 -18.18
CA GLY A 221 2.28 -6.52 -19.06
C GLY A 221 3.27 -7.50 -18.41
N ASP A 222 3.77 -8.44 -19.21
CA ASP A 222 4.55 -9.58 -18.70
C ASP A 222 5.85 -9.14 -18.02
N LYS A 223 6.56 -8.17 -18.59
CA LYS A 223 7.78 -7.62 -17.96
C LYS A 223 7.50 -7.04 -16.57
N ALA A 224 6.38 -6.32 -16.41
CA ALA A 224 5.99 -5.78 -15.11
C ALA A 224 5.73 -6.89 -14.10
N ARG A 225 5.11 -7.99 -14.51
CA ARG A 225 4.88 -9.16 -13.65
C ARG A 225 6.18 -9.87 -13.26
N GLU A 226 7.16 -9.91 -14.18
CA GLU A 226 8.47 -10.53 -13.90
C GLU A 226 9.32 -9.74 -12.91
N VAL A 227 9.26 -8.40 -12.96
CA VAL A 227 10.07 -7.54 -12.10
C VAL A 227 9.30 -6.90 -10.94
N GLY A 228 7.97 -7.03 -10.91
CA GLY A 228 7.10 -6.28 -10.01
C GLY A 228 6.57 -7.09 -8.84
N ILE A 229 6.45 -6.40 -7.70
CA ILE A 229 5.71 -6.84 -6.52
C ILE A 229 4.86 -5.66 -6.07
N THR A 230 3.56 -5.87 -5.88
CA THR A 230 2.67 -4.84 -5.30
C THR A 230 2.44 -5.12 -3.82
N VAL A 231 2.53 -4.09 -2.98
CA VAL A 231 2.14 -4.17 -1.56
C VAL A 231 1.05 -3.14 -1.32
N THR A 232 -0.07 -3.59 -0.73
CA THR A 232 -1.22 -2.71 -0.48
C THR A 232 -2.04 -3.18 0.74
N ALA A 233 -3.02 -2.38 1.15
CA ALA A 233 -3.91 -2.69 2.27
C ALA A 233 -5.22 -1.89 2.18
N ALA A 234 -6.26 -2.37 2.86
CA ALA A 234 -7.49 -1.60 3.09
C ALA A 234 -7.30 -0.45 4.10
N SER A 235 -6.19 -0.44 4.82
CA SER A 235 -5.98 0.39 6.01
C SER A 235 -6.13 1.89 5.80
N LYS A 236 -5.72 2.43 4.64
CA LYS A 236 -5.86 3.84 4.30
C LYS A 236 -7.23 4.15 3.69
N GLY A 237 -7.69 3.33 2.75
CA GLY A 237 -8.98 3.54 2.09
C GLY A 237 -10.17 3.51 3.07
N TRP A 238 -10.12 2.68 4.11
CA TRP A 238 -11.22 2.53 5.08
C TRP A 238 -10.86 2.92 6.51
N ASN A 239 -9.74 3.61 6.70
CA ASN A 239 -9.32 4.12 8.02
C ASN A 239 -9.19 3.04 9.12
N ILE A 240 -8.63 1.88 8.78
CA ILE A 240 -8.51 0.72 9.69
C ILE A 240 -7.06 0.30 9.96
N ALA A 241 -6.11 1.25 9.95
CA ALA A 241 -4.67 0.96 10.11
C ALA A 241 -4.33 0.23 11.42
N GLY A 242 -5.08 0.47 12.48
CA GLY A 242 -4.92 -0.20 13.77
C GLY A 242 -5.24 -1.70 13.76
N LEU A 243 -5.99 -2.18 12.77
CA LEU A 243 -6.39 -3.59 12.65
C LEU A 243 -5.31 -4.49 12.04
N LYS A 244 -4.21 -3.92 11.53
CA LYS A 244 -3.00 -4.67 11.15
C LYS A 244 -3.23 -5.83 10.17
N CYS A 245 -3.54 -5.48 8.92
CA CYS A 245 -3.60 -6.41 7.79
C CYS A 245 -3.20 -5.71 6.50
N ALA A 246 -2.31 -6.32 5.75
CA ALA A 246 -1.87 -5.91 4.40
C ALA A 246 -1.69 -7.14 3.53
N ILE A 247 -1.52 -6.93 2.24
CA ILE A 247 -1.28 -7.98 1.26
C ILE A 247 -0.08 -7.66 0.38
N ILE A 248 0.63 -8.72 -0.01
CA ILE A 248 1.71 -8.72 -1.01
C ILE A 248 1.17 -9.49 -2.21
N VAL A 249 1.24 -8.90 -3.38
CA VAL A 249 0.68 -9.45 -4.62
C VAL A 249 1.79 -9.65 -5.65
N THR A 250 1.80 -10.81 -6.26
CA THR A 250 2.64 -11.14 -7.43
C THR A 250 1.75 -11.70 -8.54
N GLU A 251 2.21 -11.67 -9.78
CA GLU A 251 1.55 -12.29 -10.94
C GLU A 251 2.56 -13.03 -11.85
N ASN A 252 3.68 -13.43 -11.25
CA ASN A 252 4.70 -14.25 -11.90
C ASN A 252 5.10 -15.41 -10.96
N GLU A 253 5.05 -16.62 -11.45
CA GLU A 253 5.29 -17.84 -10.66
C GLU A 253 6.69 -17.85 -10.02
N GLN A 254 7.72 -17.43 -10.75
CA GLN A 254 9.09 -17.38 -10.20
C GLN A 254 9.21 -16.35 -9.08
N MET A 255 8.58 -15.18 -9.25
CA MET A 255 8.55 -14.16 -8.21
C MET A 255 7.76 -14.66 -6.99
N HIS A 256 6.63 -15.33 -7.22
CA HIS A 256 5.84 -15.92 -6.15
C HIS A 256 6.66 -16.94 -5.33
N GLN A 257 7.37 -17.86 -6.02
CA GLN A 257 8.23 -18.85 -5.37
C GLN A 257 9.40 -18.22 -4.59
N ARG A 258 9.97 -17.09 -5.06
CA ARG A 258 10.98 -16.36 -4.27
C ARG A 258 10.43 -15.87 -2.94
N LEU A 259 9.16 -15.46 -2.91
CA LEU A 259 8.49 -15.01 -1.69
C LEU A 259 8.08 -16.16 -0.76
N ASP A 260 8.21 -17.44 -1.15
CA ASP A 260 8.03 -18.59 -0.25
C ASP A 260 9.06 -18.60 0.90
N ALA A 261 10.19 -17.90 0.71
CA ALA A 261 11.20 -17.73 1.75
C ALA A 261 10.78 -16.73 2.85
N ILE A 262 9.69 -15.99 2.67
CA ILE A 262 9.14 -15.11 3.73
C ILE A 262 8.74 -16.00 4.92
N ALA A 263 9.21 -15.61 6.11
CA ALA A 263 8.96 -16.38 7.32
C ALA A 263 7.44 -16.56 7.56
N PRO A 264 6.96 -17.79 7.84
CA PRO A 264 5.54 -18.04 8.11
C PRO A 264 4.96 -17.16 9.23
N ALA A 265 5.81 -16.73 10.17
CA ALA A 265 5.43 -15.79 11.23
C ALA A 265 4.86 -14.46 10.69
N THR A 266 5.22 -14.04 9.48
CA THR A 266 4.70 -12.82 8.84
C THR A 266 3.19 -12.90 8.69
N HIS A 267 2.68 -14.03 8.22
CA HIS A 267 1.24 -14.29 8.11
C HIS A 267 0.56 -14.27 9.49
N TYR A 268 1.10 -15.03 10.45
CA TYR A 268 0.50 -15.16 11.78
C TYR A 268 0.56 -13.89 12.65
N ARG A 269 1.36 -12.90 12.28
CA ARG A 269 1.42 -11.58 12.93
C ARG A 269 0.33 -10.63 12.45
N ALA A 270 -0.35 -10.92 11.35
CA ALA A 270 -1.53 -10.18 10.94
C ALA A 270 -2.68 -10.46 11.93
N SER A 271 -3.51 -9.46 12.16
CA SER A 271 -4.65 -9.59 13.06
C SER A 271 -5.77 -10.42 12.40
N LEU A 272 -6.32 -11.38 13.11
CA LEU A 272 -7.52 -12.10 12.67
C LEU A 272 -8.68 -11.14 12.38
N LEU A 273 -8.96 -10.22 13.31
CA LEU A 273 -9.98 -9.20 13.14
C LEU A 273 -9.65 -8.27 11.95
N GLY A 274 -8.38 -7.92 11.79
CA GLY A 274 -7.91 -7.08 10.68
C GLY A 274 -8.05 -7.76 9.32
N ALA A 275 -7.81 -9.06 9.25
CA ALA A 275 -7.96 -9.82 8.01
C ALA A 275 -9.43 -9.86 7.57
N PHE A 276 -10.36 -10.20 8.46
CA PHE A 276 -11.79 -10.24 8.12
C PHE A 276 -12.39 -8.84 7.92
N ALA A 277 -11.92 -7.82 8.65
CA ALA A 277 -12.27 -6.43 8.36
C ALA A 277 -11.81 -5.99 6.96
N THR A 278 -10.61 -6.42 6.54
CA THR A 278 -10.09 -6.15 5.18
C THR A 278 -10.91 -6.88 4.11
N VAL A 279 -11.31 -8.13 4.35
CA VAL A 279 -12.22 -8.87 3.46
C VAL A 279 -13.54 -8.11 3.32
N ALA A 280 -14.16 -7.70 4.43
CA ALA A 280 -15.42 -6.93 4.41
C ALA A 280 -15.26 -5.57 3.68
N ALA A 281 -14.13 -4.89 3.87
CA ALA A 281 -13.80 -3.65 3.16
C ALA A 281 -13.79 -3.86 1.65
N PHE A 282 -13.08 -4.88 1.17
CA PHE A 282 -12.95 -5.15 -0.27
C PHE A 282 -14.23 -5.71 -0.89
N GLN A 283 -15.04 -6.48 -0.16
CA GLN A 283 -16.26 -7.06 -0.68
C GLN A 283 -17.44 -6.09 -0.69
N GLU A 284 -17.63 -5.35 0.39
CA GLU A 284 -18.85 -4.56 0.64
C GLU A 284 -18.57 -3.09 0.98
N GLY A 285 -17.31 -2.69 1.21
CA GLY A 285 -16.96 -1.34 1.69
C GLY A 285 -16.89 -0.25 0.62
N GLU A 286 -17.01 -0.56 -0.68
CA GLU A 286 -16.90 0.43 -1.75
C GLU A 286 -17.93 1.57 -1.68
N PRO A 287 -19.21 1.36 -1.30
CA PRO A 287 -20.14 2.47 -1.15
C PRO A 287 -19.68 3.52 -0.13
N TRP A 288 -19.12 3.09 1.00
CA TRP A 288 -18.54 3.98 2.01
C TRP A 288 -17.31 4.72 1.46
N LEU A 289 -16.41 4.01 0.76
CA LEU A 289 -15.24 4.61 0.14
C LEU A 289 -15.64 5.68 -0.90
N ASN A 290 -16.66 5.41 -1.72
CA ASN A 290 -17.14 6.36 -2.71
C ASN A 290 -17.74 7.60 -2.06
N GLU A 291 -18.48 7.44 -0.97
CA GLU A 291 -18.99 8.58 -0.18
C GLU A 291 -17.84 9.38 0.44
N LEU A 292 -16.83 8.70 1.01
CA LEU A 292 -15.62 9.36 1.49
C LEU A 292 -14.97 10.22 0.40
N MET A 293 -14.79 9.68 -0.81
CA MET A 293 -14.16 10.39 -1.91
C MET A 293 -14.96 11.62 -2.39
N THR A 294 -16.24 11.70 -2.06
CA THR A 294 -17.04 12.92 -2.33
C THR A 294 -16.87 13.98 -1.24
N GLN A 295 -16.35 13.62 -0.06
CA GLN A 295 -16.11 14.54 1.06
C GLN A 295 -14.68 15.09 1.05
N LEU A 296 -13.73 14.36 0.47
CA LEU A 296 -12.32 14.76 0.33
C LEU A 296 -12.12 15.65 -0.89
#